data_39f3b84e15c20ee48f21af536ace39a3
#
_entry.id   39f3b84e15c20ee48f21af536ace39a3
#
_cell.length_a   1.000
_cell.length_b   1.000
_cell.length_c   1.000
_cell.angle_alpha   90.00
_cell.angle_beta   90.00
_cell.angle_gamma   90.00
#
_symmetry.space_group_name_H-M   'P 1'
#
loop_
_entity.id
_entity.type
_entity.pdbx_description
1 polymer ?
#
loop_
_entity_poly.entity_id
_entity_poly.type
_entity_poly.pdbx_seq_one_letter_code
_entity_poly.pdbx_strand_id
1 'polypeptide(L)'
;WDKITSDSSESCLLNRATQGLYPPGSTYKVLTALEYMEEHPNSYKNFSYECDGQTIVNSVRISCYENEEHGEVDLDRAFAKSCNTAFVTLGSKLDIKNFVSLNKKCLFNQEIPFDLAVKKSRFELTQNSDKSEIPQTVIGQGNTLMTPFHNALLMCAVANEGTLMKPYVVDHVEGADGTTVKETIPEIYADLMSEKDAKKLQKMLREVVTSGTGYNLDTDLYTAAGKTGTAENEGKYAHAWFVGYSNVEDPDLVVC
;
A
#
# COMPACT_ATOMS: atom_id res chain seq x y z
N TRP A 1 29.40 18.30 -8.61
CA TRP A 1 28.14 18.84 -9.08
C TRP A 1 27.96 18.54 -10.58
N ASP A 2 28.90 18.94 -11.42
CA ASP A 2 28.83 18.76 -12.87
C ASP A 2 28.62 17.30 -13.30
N LYS A 3 29.27 16.35 -12.61
CA LYS A 3 29.07 14.91 -12.86
C LYS A 3 27.63 14.47 -12.58
N ILE A 4 26.99 15.01 -11.55
CA ILE A 4 25.59 14.69 -11.18
C ILE A 4 24.61 15.32 -12.15
N THR A 5 24.86 16.57 -12.54
CA THR A 5 23.97 17.33 -13.43
C THR A 5 24.10 16.96 -14.90
N SER A 6 25.25 16.43 -15.32
CA SER A 6 25.50 15.98 -16.70
C SER A 6 25.07 14.52 -16.94
N ASP A 7 24.86 13.72 -15.88
CA ASP A 7 24.41 12.34 -16.02
C ASP A 7 22.88 12.27 -16.16
N SER A 8 22.44 12.16 -17.40
CA SER A 8 21.02 11.99 -17.74
C SER A 8 20.52 10.54 -17.58
N SER A 9 21.41 9.57 -17.32
CA SER A 9 21.09 8.15 -17.34
C SER A 9 20.43 7.67 -16.05
N GLU A 10 20.74 8.30 -14.89
CA GLU A 10 20.28 7.81 -13.57
C GLU A 10 19.29 8.71 -12.84
N SER A 11 18.94 9.88 -13.38
CA SER A 11 18.01 10.82 -12.72
C SER A 11 18.39 11.10 -11.26
N CYS A 12 19.69 11.34 -10.99
CA CYS A 12 20.24 11.48 -9.64
C CYS A 12 19.60 12.59 -8.80
N LEU A 13 19.03 13.61 -9.48
CA LEU A 13 18.34 14.73 -8.82
C LEU A 13 16.86 14.46 -8.54
N LEU A 14 16.31 13.34 -9.00
CA LEU A 14 14.94 12.97 -8.71
C LEU A 14 14.82 12.45 -7.28
N ASN A 15 14.03 13.12 -6.46
CA ASN A 15 13.61 12.56 -5.17
C ASN A 15 12.61 11.42 -5.41
N ARG A 16 13.14 10.17 -5.47
CA ARG A 16 12.33 8.98 -5.79
C ARG A 16 11.23 8.74 -4.76
N ALA A 17 11.43 9.12 -3.50
CA ALA A 17 10.44 8.92 -2.46
C ALA A 17 9.16 9.72 -2.71
N THR A 18 9.29 10.97 -3.13
CA THR A 18 8.15 11.88 -3.29
C THR A 18 7.74 12.11 -4.75
N GLN A 19 8.65 11.89 -5.71
CA GLN A 19 8.43 12.20 -7.13
C GLN A 19 8.48 10.99 -8.06
N GLY A 20 9.00 9.85 -7.60
CA GLY A 20 8.97 8.60 -8.36
C GLY A 20 7.57 7.99 -8.33
N LEU A 21 7.05 7.60 -9.50
CA LEU A 21 5.78 6.89 -9.64
C LEU A 21 6.07 5.46 -10.09
N TYR A 22 5.66 4.50 -9.28
CA TYR A 22 5.90 3.08 -9.52
C TYR A 22 4.63 2.27 -9.33
N PRO A 23 4.42 1.16 -10.06
CA PRO A 23 3.36 0.23 -9.72
C PRO A 23 3.56 -0.28 -8.28
N PRO A 24 2.56 -0.18 -7.39
CA PRO A 24 2.70 -0.59 -5.99
C PRO A 24 2.76 -2.12 -5.82
N GLY A 25 2.31 -2.88 -6.81
CA GLY A 25 2.22 -4.33 -6.71
C GLY A 25 1.41 -4.76 -5.48
N SER A 26 1.82 -5.86 -4.86
CA SER A 26 1.07 -6.45 -3.75
C SER A 26 0.95 -5.58 -2.49
N THR A 27 1.64 -4.45 -2.37
CA THR A 27 1.39 -3.51 -1.26
C THR A 27 0.01 -2.87 -1.39
N TYR A 28 -0.52 -2.73 -2.61
CA TYR A 28 -1.85 -2.23 -2.90
C TYR A 28 -2.99 -3.13 -2.40
N LYS A 29 -2.72 -4.42 -2.14
CA LYS A 29 -3.71 -5.37 -1.58
C LYS A 29 -4.26 -4.92 -0.22
N VAL A 30 -3.58 -4.01 0.48
CA VAL A 30 -4.10 -3.36 1.68
C VAL A 30 -5.42 -2.65 1.38
N LEU A 31 -5.50 -1.88 0.29
CA LEU A 31 -6.72 -1.17 -0.11
C LEU A 31 -7.79 -2.12 -0.66
N THR A 32 -7.39 -3.14 -1.40
CA THR A 32 -8.32 -4.16 -1.91
C THR A 32 -8.95 -4.97 -0.77
N ALA A 33 -8.15 -5.33 0.26
CA ALA A 33 -8.66 -6.00 1.46
C ALA A 33 -9.58 -5.08 2.27
N LEU A 34 -9.21 -3.80 2.41
CA LEU A 34 -10.03 -2.80 3.11
C LEU A 34 -11.41 -2.68 2.47
N GLU A 35 -11.48 -2.44 1.15
CA GLU A 35 -12.77 -2.35 0.45
C GLU A 35 -13.59 -3.62 0.61
N TYR A 36 -12.95 -4.80 0.45
CA TYR A 36 -13.66 -6.06 0.63
C TYR A 36 -14.25 -6.22 2.03
N MET A 37 -13.52 -5.78 3.06
CA MET A 37 -14.02 -5.82 4.45
C MET A 37 -15.12 -4.79 4.71
N GLU A 38 -15.05 -3.60 4.09
CA GLU A 38 -16.08 -2.57 4.19
C GLU A 38 -17.39 -3.00 3.49
N GLU A 39 -17.29 -3.65 2.32
CA GLU A 39 -18.46 -4.19 1.61
C GLU A 39 -19.05 -5.44 2.30
N HIS A 40 -18.25 -6.19 3.05
CA HIS A 40 -18.64 -7.46 3.66
C HIS A 40 -18.41 -7.48 5.18
N PRO A 41 -18.90 -6.49 5.96
CA PRO A 41 -18.48 -6.27 7.36
C PRO A 41 -18.81 -7.45 8.29
N ASN A 42 -19.80 -8.29 7.94
CA ASN A 42 -20.23 -9.44 8.73
C ASN A 42 -19.81 -10.79 8.13
N SER A 43 -19.31 -10.81 6.89
CA SER A 43 -19.07 -12.06 6.15
C SER A 43 -17.69 -12.17 5.51
N TYR A 44 -16.83 -11.15 5.60
CA TYR A 44 -15.48 -11.20 4.99
C TYR A 44 -14.66 -12.40 5.47
N LYS A 45 -14.89 -12.88 6.72
CA LYS A 45 -14.24 -14.08 7.27
C LYS A 45 -14.70 -15.39 6.62
N ASN A 46 -15.82 -15.37 5.91
CA ASN A 46 -16.33 -16.53 5.18
C ASN A 46 -15.69 -16.67 3.80
N PHE A 47 -14.75 -15.78 3.45
CA PHE A 47 -13.99 -15.92 2.21
C PHE A 47 -13.13 -17.18 2.28
N SER A 48 -13.26 -18.03 1.27
CA SER A 48 -12.40 -19.18 1.04
C SER A 48 -12.12 -19.29 -0.45
N TYR A 49 -10.91 -19.65 -0.80
CA TYR A 49 -10.46 -19.81 -2.17
C TYR A 49 -9.41 -20.92 -2.27
N GLU A 50 -9.56 -21.83 -3.24
CA GLU A 50 -8.55 -22.83 -3.58
C GLU A 50 -7.60 -22.23 -4.62
N CYS A 51 -6.32 -22.13 -4.28
CA CYS A 51 -5.30 -21.49 -5.11
C CYS A 51 -4.40 -22.55 -5.78
N ASP A 52 -4.58 -22.75 -7.07
CA ASP A 52 -3.78 -23.63 -7.92
C ASP A 52 -2.66 -22.87 -8.67
N GLY A 53 -2.19 -21.74 -8.11
CA GLY A 53 -1.10 -20.93 -8.66
C GLY A 53 -1.48 -20.01 -9.81
N GLN A 54 -2.58 -20.24 -10.53
CA GLN A 54 -3.04 -19.39 -11.63
C GLN A 54 -4.57 -19.38 -11.74
N THR A 55 -5.11 -18.32 -12.32
CA THR A 55 -6.56 -18.18 -12.58
C THR A 55 -6.83 -17.31 -13.80
N ILE A 56 -8.04 -17.37 -14.32
CA ILE A 56 -8.52 -16.44 -15.36
C ILE A 56 -9.75 -15.72 -14.83
N VAL A 57 -9.64 -14.41 -14.70
CA VAL A 57 -10.74 -13.54 -14.26
C VAL A 57 -10.94 -12.43 -15.27
N ASN A 58 -12.18 -12.18 -15.69
CA ASN A 58 -12.52 -11.19 -16.72
C ASN A 58 -11.65 -11.33 -17.99
N SER A 59 -11.39 -12.55 -18.44
CA SER A 59 -10.55 -12.90 -19.60
C SER A 59 -9.05 -12.58 -19.44
N VAL A 60 -8.60 -12.18 -18.25
CA VAL A 60 -7.20 -11.92 -17.94
C VAL A 60 -6.63 -13.09 -17.15
N ARG A 61 -5.50 -13.63 -17.60
CA ARG A 61 -4.75 -14.65 -16.86
C ARG A 61 -3.88 -13.97 -15.81
N ILE A 62 -4.01 -14.41 -14.56
CA ILE A 62 -3.20 -13.96 -13.42
C ILE A 62 -2.56 -15.19 -12.79
N SER A 63 -1.28 -15.07 -12.46
CA SER A 63 -0.54 -16.09 -11.73
C SER A 63 -0.04 -15.56 -10.39
N CYS A 64 0.11 -16.44 -9.42
CA CYS A 64 0.90 -16.17 -8.24
C CYS A 64 2.40 -16.10 -8.60
N TYR A 65 3.22 -15.57 -7.70
CA TYR A 65 4.67 -15.51 -7.93
C TYR A 65 5.21 -16.93 -8.17
N GLU A 66 6.00 -17.12 -9.24
CA GLU A 66 6.52 -18.41 -9.67
C GLU A 66 5.45 -19.52 -9.80
N ASN A 67 4.20 -19.16 -10.02
CA ASN A 67 3.03 -20.06 -10.04
C ASN A 67 2.84 -20.86 -8.75
N GLU A 68 3.26 -20.31 -7.58
CA GLU A 68 3.10 -20.97 -6.27
C GLU A 68 1.62 -21.31 -6.00
N GLU A 69 1.37 -22.58 -5.66
CA GLU A 69 0.06 -23.08 -5.23
C GLU A 69 -0.05 -22.88 -3.71
N HIS A 70 -1.03 -22.08 -3.27
CA HIS A 70 -1.23 -21.84 -1.85
C HIS A 70 -2.25 -22.78 -1.20
N GLY A 71 -2.96 -23.59 -2.01
CA GLY A 71 -4.06 -24.44 -1.59
C GLY A 71 -5.24 -23.62 -1.08
N GLU A 72 -5.98 -24.19 -0.12
CA GLU A 72 -7.11 -23.50 0.49
C GLU A 72 -6.63 -22.32 1.37
N VAL A 73 -7.14 -21.13 1.06
CA VAL A 73 -6.82 -19.89 1.77
C VAL A 73 -8.09 -19.11 2.13
N ASP A 74 -8.16 -18.63 3.36
CA ASP A 74 -9.06 -17.56 3.75
C ASP A 74 -8.46 -16.17 3.40
N LEU A 75 -9.13 -15.09 3.78
CA LEU A 75 -8.65 -13.73 3.49
C LEU A 75 -7.32 -13.41 4.17
N ASP A 76 -7.17 -13.78 5.45
CA ASP A 76 -5.99 -13.49 6.26
C ASP A 76 -4.76 -14.23 5.66
N ARG A 77 -4.92 -15.53 5.37
CA ARG A 77 -3.87 -16.35 4.74
C ARG A 77 -3.54 -15.90 3.32
N ALA A 78 -4.56 -15.57 2.49
CA ALA A 78 -4.35 -15.04 1.15
C ALA A 78 -3.55 -13.73 1.17
N PHE A 79 -3.83 -12.87 2.15
CA PHE A 79 -3.07 -11.62 2.35
C PHE A 79 -1.64 -11.90 2.82
N ALA A 80 -1.45 -12.76 3.82
CA ALA A 80 -0.15 -13.11 4.37
C ALA A 80 0.77 -13.75 3.32
N LYS A 81 0.23 -14.67 2.50
CA LYS A 81 0.93 -15.31 1.39
C LYS A 81 0.99 -14.46 0.12
N SER A 82 0.36 -13.29 0.14
CA SER A 82 0.30 -12.41 -1.04
C SER A 82 -0.31 -13.09 -2.29
N CYS A 83 -1.29 -13.98 -2.09
CA CYS A 83 -1.91 -14.76 -3.15
C CYS A 83 -2.60 -13.86 -4.19
N ASN A 84 -2.07 -13.83 -5.43
CA ASN A 84 -2.63 -13.01 -6.50
C ASN A 84 -3.99 -13.52 -6.95
N THR A 85 -4.12 -14.85 -7.12
CA THR A 85 -5.34 -15.49 -7.64
C THR A 85 -6.54 -15.30 -6.71
N ALA A 86 -6.35 -15.40 -5.39
CA ALA A 86 -7.38 -15.09 -4.41
C ALA A 86 -7.78 -13.61 -4.48
N PHE A 87 -6.79 -12.69 -4.53
CA PHE A 87 -7.04 -11.25 -4.55
C PHE A 87 -7.72 -10.77 -5.84
N VAL A 88 -7.40 -11.31 -7.01
CA VAL A 88 -8.14 -10.95 -8.23
C VAL A 88 -9.55 -11.51 -8.22
N THR A 89 -9.76 -12.67 -7.61
CA THR A 89 -11.09 -13.28 -7.48
C THR A 89 -12.00 -12.48 -6.55
N LEU A 90 -11.52 -12.08 -5.37
CA LEU A 90 -12.28 -11.23 -4.46
C LEU A 90 -12.45 -9.82 -5.01
N GLY A 91 -11.37 -9.21 -5.54
CA GLY A 91 -11.35 -7.85 -6.04
C GLY A 91 -12.25 -7.64 -7.25
N SER A 92 -12.43 -8.67 -8.09
CA SER A 92 -13.35 -8.60 -9.22
C SER A 92 -14.83 -8.64 -8.84
N LYS A 93 -15.15 -8.86 -7.57
CA LYS A 93 -16.51 -8.83 -7.03
C LYS A 93 -16.83 -7.52 -6.32
N LEU A 94 -15.85 -6.64 -6.12
CA LEU A 94 -16.03 -5.34 -5.49
C LEU A 94 -16.95 -4.43 -6.32
N ASP A 95 -17.70 -3.59 -5.64
CA ASP A 95 -18.40 -2.48 -6.29
C ASP A 95 -17.37 -1.43 -6.74
N ILE A 96 -17.23 -1.26 -8.04
CA ILE A 96 -16.21 -0.36 -8.62
C ILE A 96 -16.43 1.09 -8.19
N LYS A 97 -17.68 1.51 -7.97
CA LYS A 97 -17.98 2.87 -7.49
C LYS A 97 -17.42 3.09 -6.08
N ASN A 98 -17.60 2.12 -5.19
CA ASN A 98 -17.10 2.17 -3.85
C ASN A 98 -15.56 2.13 -3.86
N PHE A 99 -14.98 1.23 -4.65
CA PHE A 99 -13.53 1.12 -4.77
C PHE A 99 -12.87 2.39 -5.32
N VAL A 100 -13.48 3.06 -6.32
CA VAL A 100 -13.06 4.39 -6.80
C VAL A 100 -13.15 5.44 -5.68
N SER A 101 -14.23 5.42 -4.89
CA SER A 101 -14.43 6.33 -3.78
C SER A 101 -13.39 6.13 -2.68
N LEU A 102 -13.10 4.87 -2.31
CA LEU A 102 -12.04 4.53 -1.35
C LEU A 102 -10.67 5.04 -1.83
N ASN A 103 -10.30 4.77 -3.09
CA ASN A 103 -9.02 5.24 -3.63
C ASN A 103 -8.92 6.77 -3.59
N LYS A 104 -10.01 7.48 -3.90
CA LYS A 104 -10.06 8.93 -3.77
C LYS A 104 -9.90 9.36 -2.30
N LYS A 105 -10.59 8.73 -1.37
CA LYS A 105 -10.46 8.96 0.08
C LYS A 105 -9.02 8.73 0.55
N CYS A 106 -8.36 7.71 0.01
CA CYS A 106 -6.97 7.37 0.24
C CYS A 106 -5.96 8.18 -0.61
N LEU A 107 -6.35 9.38 -1.08
CA LEU A 107 -5.53 10.39 -1.74
C LEU A 107 -4.99 10.04 -3.14
N PHE A 108 -5.47 8.98 -3.78
CA PHE A 108 -5.14 8.78 -5.19
C PHE A 108 -5.75 9.91 -6.05
N ASN A 109 -5.00 10.34 -7.07
CA ASN A 109 -5.32 11.45 -7.97
C ASN A 109 -5.47 12.81 -7.26
N GLN A 110 -5.01 12.93 -6.02
CA GLN A 110 -5.06 14.16 -5.22
C GLN A 110 -3.66 14.63 -4.83
N GLU A 111 -3.58 15.88 -4.41
CA GLU A 111 -2.36 16.42 -3.80
C GLU A 111 -2.25 15.97 -2.36
N ILE A 112 -1.04 15.58 -1.96
CA ILE A 112 -0.72 15.27 -0.58
C ILE A 112 -0.24 16.57 0.08
N PRO A 113 -0.82 16.98 1.23
CA PRO A 113 -0.45 18.20 1.92
C PRO A 113 0.89 18.02 2.64
N PHE A 114 1.98 18.32 1.96
CA PHE A 114 3.34 18.14 2.47
C PHE A 114 4.21 19.36 2.10
N ASP A 115 5.24 19.61 2.89
CA ASP A 115 6.14 20.77 2.70
C ASP A 115 7.01 20.65 1.43
N LEU A 116 7.22 19.44 0.95
CA LEU A 116 7.98 19.17 -0.26
C LEU A 116 7.05 18.76 -1.41
N ALA A 117 7.53 18.96 -2.65
CA ALA A 117 6.80 18.54 -3.83
C ALA A 117 6.60 17.02 -3.88
N VAL A 118 5.35 16.57 -3.96
CA VAL A 118 4.95 15.17 -4.09
C VAL A 118 4.17 14.99 -5.38
N LYS A 119 4.53 14.00 -6.20
CA LYS A 119 3.71 13.63 -7.36
C LYS A 119 2.43 12.94 -6.90
N LYS A 120 1.31 13.27 -7.56
CA LYS A 120 0.04 12.58 -7.34
C LYS A 120 0.16 11.12 -7.76
N SER A 121 -0.15 10.22 -6.86
CA SER A 121 -0.32 8.80 -7.21
C SER A 121 -1.53 8.64 -8.10
N ARG A 122 -1.49 7.67 -9.01
CA ARG A 122 -2.48 7.51 -10.09
C ARG A 122 -3.31 6.26 -9.88
N PHE A 123 -4.62 6.42 -9.99
CA PHE A 123 -5.59 5.34 -10.05
C PHE A 123 -6.56 5.66 -11.20
N GLU A 124 -6.65 4.79 -12.18
CA GLU A 124 -7.36 5.07 -13.44
C GLU A 124 -8.67 4.31 -13.60
N LEU A 125 -8.93 3.29 -12.75
CA LEU A 125 -10.19 2.56 -12.81
C LEU A 125 -11.37 3.49 -12.57
N THR A 126 -12.41 3.36 -13.39
CA THR A 126 -13.67 4.10 -13.32
C THR A 126 -14.85 3.13 -13.42
N GLN A 127 -16.05 3.61 -13.18
CA GLN A 127 -17.27 2.80 -13.37
C GLN A 127 -17.49 2.36 -14.83
N ASN A 128 -16.84 3.03 -15.79
CA ASN A 128 -16.94 2.74 -17.22
C ASN A 128 -15.72 1.98 -17.76
N SER A 129 -14.77 1.65 -16.92
CA SER A 129 -13.60 0.87 -17.31
C SER A 129 -13.98 -0.53 -17.76
N ASP A 130 -13.21 -1.09 -18.69
CA ASP A 130 -13.39 -2.47 -19.12
C ASP A 130 -13.11 -3.41 -17.92
N LYS A 131 -13.91 -4.45 -17.79
CA LYS A 131 -13.75 -5.42 -16.69
C LYS A 131 -12.39 -6.11 -16.71
N SER A 132 -11.73 -6.19 -17.85
CA SER A 132 -10.38 -6.75 -17.96
C SER A 132 -9.29 -5.92 -17.26
N GLU A 133 -9.56 -4.63 -16.95
CA GLU A 133 -8.65 -3.77 -16.19
C GLU A 133 -8.64 -4.08 -14.68
N ILE A 134 -9.75 -4.65 -14.17
CA ILE A 134 -9.95 -4.88 -12.74
C ILE A 134 -8.90 -5.85 -12.15
N PRO A 135 -8.63 -7.05 -12.74
CA PRO A 135 -7.70 -8.00 -12.15
C PRO A 135 -6.30 -7.45 -11.88
N GLN A 136 -5.77 -6.67 -12.83
CA GLN A 136 -4.45 -6.04 -12.66
C GLN A 136 -4.50 -4.94 -11.58
N THR A 137 -5.53 -4.10 -11.61
CA THR A 137 -5.68 -2.96 -10.69
C THR A 137 -5.76 -3.41 -9.23
N VAL A 138 -6.56 -4.43 -8.92
CA VAL A 138 -6.79 -4.88 -7.53
C VAL A 138 -5.56 -5.52 -6.88
N ILE A 139 -4.54 -5.86 -7.65
CA ILE A 139 -3.23 -6.33 -7.16
C ILE A 139 -2.13 -5.28 -7.34
N GLY A 140 -2.50 -4.04 -7.65
CA GLY A 140 -1.57 -2.90 -7.75
C GLY A 140 -0.68 -2.91 -8.99
N GLN A 141 -1.16 -3.50 -10.08
CA GLN A 141 -0.54 -3.53 -11.40
C GLN A 141 -1.34 -2.68 -12.41
N GLY A 142 -1.04 -2.81 -13.68
CA GLY A 142 -1.69 -2.04 -14.74
C GLY A 142 -1.32 -0.55 -14.64
N ASN A 143 -2.32 0.31 -14.74
CA ASN A 143 -2.14 1.77 -14.74
C ASN A 143 -2.06 2.41 -13.35
N THR A 144 -2.11 1.61 -12.27
CA THR A 144 -1.98 2.11 -10.90
C THR A 144 -0.53 2.43 -10.58
N LEU A 145 -0.26 3.70 -10.27
CA LEU A 145 1.08 4.18 -9.92
C LEU A 145 1.06 4.93 -8.59
N MET A 146 2.09 4.72 -7.78
CA MET A 146 2.17 5.26 -6.43
C MET A 146 3.57 5.76 -6.11
N THR A 147 3.68 6.85 -5.36
CA THR A 147 4.97 7.25 -4.78
C THR A 147 5.25 6.44 -3.51
N PRO A 148 6.53 6.15 -3.19
CA PRO A 148 6.88 5.52 -1.90
C PRO A 148 6.36 6.31 -0.70
N PHE A 149 6.40 7.63 -0.77
CA PHE A 149 5.89 8.51 0.27
C PHE A 149 4.38 8.31 0.51
N HIS A 150 3.58 8.23 -0.56
CA HIS A 150 2.14 7.97 -0.44
C HIS A 150 1.87 6.60 0.18
N ASN A 151 2.63 5.57 -0.23
CA ASN A 151 2.50 4.22 0.34
C ASN A 151 2.83 4.21 1.85
N ALA A 152 3.89 4.93 2.25
CA ALA A 152 4.22 5.12 3.67
C ALA A 152 3.10 5.84 4.43
N LEU A 153 2.50 6.90 3.86
CA LEU A 153 1.39 7.62 4.50
C LEU A 153 0.15 6.75 4.71
N LEU A 154 -0.19 5.90 3.75
CA LEU A 154 -1.29 4.93 3.94
C LEU A 154 -0.97 3.96 5.07
N MET A 155 0.28 3.51 5.18
CA MET A 155 0.70 2.64 6.27
C MET A 155 0.71 3.38 7.62
N CYS A 156 1.07 4.68 7.66
CA CYS A 156 0.92 5.53 8.84
C CYS A 156 -0.54 5.58 9.32
N ALA A 157 -1.48 5.74 8.39
CA ALA A 157 -2.91 5.74 8.75
C ALA A 157 -3.36 4.38 9.31
N VAL A 158 -2.91 3.27 8.72
CA VAL A 158 -3.21 1.92 9.26
C VAL A 158 -2.62 1.75 10.65
N ALA A 159 -1.34 2.13 10.85
CA ALA A 159 -0.67 2.04 12.15
C ALA A 159 -1.34 2.94 13.21
N ASN A 160 -1.85 4.09 12.80
CA ASN A 160 -2.54 5.08 13.65
C ASN A 160 -4.08 4.91 13.62
N GLU A 161 -4.55 3.67 13.74
CA GLU A 161 -5.97 3.32 13.90
C GLU A 161 -6.92 3.92 12.83
N GLY A 162 -6.42 4.16 11.64
CA GLY A 162 -7.17 4.67 10.48
C GLY A 162 -7.05 6.17 10.24
N THR A 163 -6.46 6.91 11.17
CA THR A 163 -6.31 8.35 11.11
C THR A 163 -4.99 8.76 10.46
N LEU A 164 -5.07 9.50 9.36
CA LEU A 164 -3.91 10.10 8.71
C LEU A 164 -3.60 11.46 9.33
N MET A 165 -2.39 11.61 9.87
CA MET A 165 -1.85 12.89 10.30
C MET A 165 -1.29 13.65 9.10
N LYS A 166 -1.38 14.97 9.12
CA LYS A 166 -0.74 15.84 8.12
C LYS A 166 0.78 15.69 8.24
N PRO A 167 1.47 15.25 7.18
CA PRO A 167 2.90 15.08 7.23
C PRO A 167 3.63 16.43 7.21
N TYR A 168 4.74 16.55 7.92
CA TYR A 168 5.61 17.71 7.93
C TYR A 168 7.08 17.28 8.09
N VAL A 169 8.01 18.16 7.74
CA VAL A 169 9.46 17.95 7.86
C VAL A 169 10.06 18.88 8.91
N VAL A 170 9.53 20.07 9.03
CA VAL A 170 10.03 21.08 9.96
C VAL A 170 9.26 20.97 11.27
N ASP A 171 9.94 20.45 12.29
CA ASP A 171 9.38 20.30 13.64
C ASP A 171 9.27 21.68 14.33
N HIS A 172 10.35 22.44 14.36
CA HIS A 172 10.36 23.78 14.92
C HIS A 172 11.40 24.69 14.24
N VAL A 173 11.32 25.96 14.50
CA VAL A 173 12.29 26.99 14.07
C VAL A 173 12.82 27.69 15.32
N GLU A 174 14.13 27.70 15.47
CA GLU A 174 14.81 28.40 16.56
C GLU A 174 15.39 29.73 16.10
N GLY A 175 15.34 30.71 16.97
CA GLY A 175 16.08 31.98 16.85
C GLY A 175 17.59 31.78 17.12
N ALA A 176 18.40 32.81 16.81
CA ALA A 176 19.84 32.78 17.07
C ALA A 176 20.22 32.64 18.54
N ASP A 177 19.30 32.98 19.46
CA ASP A 177 19.43 32.86 20.89
C ASP A 177 18.92 31.54 21.48
N GLY A 178 18.51 30.58 20.60
CA GLY A 178 17.99 29.28 20.99
C GLY A 178 16.51 29.31 21.43
N THR A 179 15.82 30.42 21.28
CA THR A 179 14.38 30.48 21.57
C THR A 179 13.57 29.89 20.44
N THR A 180 12.56 29.06 20.74
CA THR A 180 11.62 28.56 19.74
C THR A 180 10.76 29.69 19.19
N VAL A 181 10.92 30.02 17.91
CA VAL A 181 10.16 31.04 17.19
C VAL A 181 8.86 30.52 16.64
N LYS A 182 8.88 29.24 16.20
CA LYS A 182 7.73 28.55 15.65
C LYS A 182 7.86 27.04 15.94
N GLU A 183 6.75 26.42 16.28
CA GLU A 183 6.63 24.97 16.45
C GLU A 183 5.53 24.42 15.54
N THR A 184 5.73 23.25 14.96
CA THR A 184 4.71 22.57 14.19
C THR A 184 3.88 21.70 15.14
N ILE A 185 2.59 22.00 15.21
CA ILE A 185 1.63 21.22 16.00
C ILE A 185 1.08 20.11 15.10
N PRO A 186 1.14 18.82 15.52
CA PRO A 186 0.54 17.73 14.76
C PRO A 186 -0.96 17.96 14.53
N GLU A 187 -1.40 17.83 13.28
CA GLU A 187 -2.79 18.00 12.86
C GLU A 187 -3.33 16.72 12.24
N ILE A 188 -4.57 16.35 12.58
CA ILE A 188 -5.29 15.31 11.84
C ILE A 188 -5.64 15.86 10.46
N TYR A 189 -5.26 15.08 9.43
CA TYR A 189 -5.61 15.43 8.06
C TYR A 189 -6.93 14.80 7.63
N ALA A 190 -7.08 13.49 7.85
CA ALA A 190 -8.30 12.75 7.48
C ALA A 190 -8.38 11.39 8.17
N ASP A 191 -9.59 10.88 8.36
CA ASP A 191 -9.82 9.49 8.71
C ASP A 191 -9.99 8.67 7.43
N LEU A 192 -9.00 7.84 7.10
CA LEU A 192 -8.99 7.05 5.86
C LEU A 192 -9.82 5.77 5.99
N MET A 193 -9.93 5.21 7.19
CA MET A 193 -10.71 4.01 7.50
C MET A 193 -11.18 4.04 8.94
N SER A 194 -12.09 3.12 9.31
CA SER A 194 -12.50 2.98 10.70
C SER A 194 -11.39 2.36 11.55
N GLU A 195 -11.31 2.68 12.84
CA GLU A 195 -10.42 2.03 13.81
C GLU A 195 -10.57 0.50 13.76
N LYS A 196 -11.80 0.01 13.64
CA LYS A 196 -12.11 -1.42 13.54
C LYS A 196 -11.45 -2.07 12.31
N ASP A 197 -11.47 -1.40 11.17
CA ASP A 197 -10.90 -1.93 9.93
C ASP A 197 -9.37 -1.78 9.92
N ALA A 198 -8.85 -0.69 10.48
CA ALA A 198 -7.42 -0.52 10.72
C ALA A 198 -6.86 -1.67 11.59
N LYS A 199 -7.50 -2.00 12.71
CA LYS A 199 -7.10 -3.13 13.59
C LYS A 199 -7.13 -4.49 12.89
N LYS A 200 -8.06 -4.71 11.97
CA LYS A 200 -8.07 -5.93 11.15
C LYS A 200 -6.87 -5.96 10.19
N LEU A 201 -6.59 -4.83 9.51
CA LEU A 201 -5.43 -4.71 8.62
C LEU A 201 -4.13 -4.88 9.39
N GLN A 202 -4.00 -4.28 10.58
CA GLN A 202 -2.83 -4.44 11.46
C GLN A 202 -2.57 -5.92 11.76
N LYS A 203 -3.62 -6.68 12.10
CA LYS A 203 -3.51 -8.13 12.32
C LYS A 203 -3.03 -8.86 11.06
N MET A 204 -3.64 -8.60 9.90
CA MET A 204 -3.24 -9.20 8.64
C MET A 204 -1.79 -8.84 8.25
N LEU A 205 -1.36 -7.59 8.47
CA LEU A 205 0.00 -7.12 8.25
C LEU A 205 1.01 -7.79 9.20
N ARG A 206 0.61 -8.07 10.45
CA ARG A 206 1.42 -8.86 11.38
C ARG A 206 1.57 -10.31 10.89
N GLU A 207 0.52 -10.92 10.37
CA GLU A 207 0.56 -12.28 9.80
C GLU A 207 1.49 -12.39 8.58
N VAL A 208 1.64 -11.33 7.79
CA VAL A 208 2.67 -11.30 6.72
C VAL A 208 4.07 -11.55 7.28
N VAL A 209 4.36 -11.00 8.46
CA VAL A 209 5.67 -11.16 9.12
C VAL A 209 5.77 -12.49 9.86
N THR A 210 4.75 -12.91 10.59
CA THR A 210 4.83 -14.13 11.42
C THR A 210 4.70 -15.43 10.64
N SER A 211 3.98 -15.43 9.51
CA SER A 211 3.68 -16.66 8.77
C SER A 211 3.64 -16.48 7.24
N GLY A 212 3.91 -15.28 6.76
CA GLY A 212 3.79 -14.91 5.35
C GLY A 212 5.12 -14.57 4.67
N THR A 213 5.00 -13.72 3.65
CA THR A 213 6.13 -13.33 2.77
C THR A 213 7.17 -12.44 3.45
N GLY A 214 6.86 -11.88 4.61
CA GLY A 214 7.75 -11.01 5.41
C GLY A 214 8.46 -11.73 6.55
N TYR A 215 8.46 -13.05 6.61
CA TYR A 215 8.97 -13.84 7.75
C TYR A 215 10.41 -13.54 8.15
N ASN A 216 11.24 -13.02 7.26
CA ASN A 216 12.61 -12.60 7.59
C ASN A 216 12.68 -11.42 8.57
N LEU A 217 11.56 -10.73 8.81
CA LEU A 217 11.43 -9.64 9.77
C LEU A 217 10.93 -10.12 11.14
N ASP A 218 10.61 -11.41 11.29
CA ASP A 218 10.18 -11.97 12.55
C ASP A 218 11.41 -12.18 13.45
N THR A 219 11.47 -11.44 14.56
CA THR A 219 12.62 -11.38 15.46
C THR A 219 12.16 -11.10 16.88
N ASP A 220 12.98 -11.48 17.87
CA ASP A 220 12.74 -11.17 19.28
C ASP A 220 13.19 -9.74 19.68
N LEU A 221 13.83 -8.99 18.77
CA LEU A 221 14.34 -7.65 19.05
C LEU A 221 13.28 -6.57 18.97
N TYR A 222 12.28 -6.74 18.10
CA TYR A 222 11.16 -5.83 17.90
C TYR A 222 9.98 -6.57 17.25
N THR A 223 8.81 -6.01 17.33
CA THR A 223 7.67 -6.49 16.55
C THR A 223 7.51 -5.66 15.27
N ALA A 224 7.23 -6.31 14.16
CA ALA A 224 6.97 -5.65 12.88
C ALA A 224 5.68 -6.14 12.25
N ALA A 225 5.04 -5.26 11.51
CA ALA A 225 3.91 -5.57 10.63
C ALA A 225 4.13 -4.86 9.29
N GLY A 226 3.74 -5.48 8.20
CA GLY A 226 3.94 -4.86 6.89
C GLY A 226 3.52 -5.74 5.74
N LYS A 227 3.70 -5.21 4.52
CA LYS A 227 3.37 -5.91 3.28
C LYS A 227 4.54 -5.85 2.31
N THR A 228 4.95 -6.99 1.84
CA THR A 228 5.88 -7.12 0.72
C THR A 228 5.14 -6.90 -0.60
N GLY A 229 5.86 -6.49 -1.62
CA GLY A 229 5.36 -6.37 -2.97
C GLY A 229 6.44 -6.62 -4.01
N THR A 230 6.03 -7.19 -5.12
CA THR A 230 6.82 -7.26 -6.34
C THR A 230 5.95 -6.71 -7.45
N ALA A 231 6.43 -5.69 -8.14
CA ALA A 231 5.72 -5.09 -9.25
C ALA A 231 6.49 -5.34 -10.55
N GLU A 232 5.84 -5.96 -11.51
CA GLU A 232 6.42 -6.19 -12.82
C GLU A 232 6.66 -4.85 -13.54
N ASN A 233 7.73 -4.79 -14.30
CA ASN A 233 8.12 -3.62 -15.06
C ASN A 233 8.55 -4.08 -16.45
N GLU A 234 7.74 -3.77 -17.47
CA GLU A 234 7.96 -4.23 -18.85
C GLU A 234 9.41 -3.97 -19.31
N GLY A 235 10.12 -5.05 -19.65
CA GLY A 235 11.50 -4.99 -20.17
C GLY A 235 12.57 -4.57 -19.19
N LYS A 236 12.27 -4.50 -17.88
CA LYS A 236 13.21 -4.13 -16.80
C LYS A 236 13.07 -5.07 -15.61
N TYR A 237 13.97 -4.93 -14.63
CA TYR A 237 13.85 -5.62 -13.36
C TYR A 237 12.57 -5.18 -12.62
N ALA A 238 11.89 -6.13 -11.99
CA ALA A 238 10.74 -5.86 -11.15
C ALA A 238 11.11 -4.92 -9.99
N HIS A 239 10.17 -4.07 -9.59
CA HIS A 239 10.32 -3.27 -8.37
C HIS A 239 10.01 -4.15 -7.15
N ALA A 240 10.97 -4.26 -6.24
CA ALA A 240 10.76 -4.89 -4.94
C ALA A 240 10.27 -3.82 -3.94
N TRP A 241 9.17 -4.14 -3.24
CA TRP A 241 8.54 -3.28 -2.27
C TRP A 241 8.47 -3.93 -0.90
N PHE A 242 8.65 -3.12 0.10
CA PHE A 242 8.17 -3.37 1.45
C PHE A 242 7.59 -2.07 2.01
N VAL A 243 6.44 -2.16 2.66
CA VAL A 243 5.88 -1.09 3.48
C VAL A 243 5.39 -1.67 4.78
N GLY A 244 5.76 -1.07 5.90
CA GLY A 244 5.41 -1.60 7.22
C GLY A 244 5.82 -0.68 8.35
N TYR A 245 5.60 -1.13 9.57
CA TYR A 245 5.91 -0.39 10.79
C TYR A 245 6.45 -1.33 11.88
N SER A 246 7.19 -0.74 12.81
CA SER A 246 7.71 -1.40 14.01
C SER A 246 6.85 -1.09 15.24
N ASN A 247 7.06 -1.89 16.30
CA ASN A 247 6.35 -1.80 17.57
C ASN A 247 4.82 -1.88 17.38
N VAL A 248 4.36 -3.07 16.98
CA VAL A 248 2.97 -3.31 16.55
C VAL A 248 1.92 -2.85 17.57
N GLU A 249 2.22 -2.94 18.86
CA GLU A 249 1.30 -2.51 19.95
C GLU A 249 1.30 -0.98 20.16
N ASP A 250 2.41 -0.31 19.84
CA ASP A 250 2.58 1.15 19.94
C ASP A 250 3.48 1.63 18.80
N PRO A 251 2.96 1.75 17.58
CA PRO A 251 3.75 2.03 16.38
C PRO A 251 4.50 3.35 16.45
N ASP A 252 5.82 3.30 16.24
CA ASP A 252 6.74 4.43 16.35
C ASP A 252 7.47 4.77 15.04
N LEU A 253 7.61 3.82 14.12
CA LEU A 253 8.33 3.99 12.87
C LEU A 253 7.62 3.29 11.72
N VAL A 254 7.36 4.03 10.65
CA VAL A 254 6.90 3.49 9.36
C VAL A 254 8.03 3.57 8.35
N VAL A 255 8.22 2.51 7.57
CA VAL A 255 9.20 2.44 6.48
C VAL A 255 8.51 2.02 5.17
N CYS A 256 9.00 2.56 4.10
CA CYS A 256 8.65 2.14 2.75
C CYS A 256 9.91 2.13 1.87
#